data_809470b5a96ea36539aab4bf741e6d53
#
_entry.id   809470b5a96ea36539aab4bf741e6d53
#
_cell.length_a   1.000
_cell.length_b   1.000
_cell.length_c   1.000
_cell.angle_alpha   90.00
_cell.angle_beta   90.00
_cell.angle_gamma   90.00
#
_symmetry.space_group_name_H-M   'P 1'
#
loop_
_entity.id
_entity.type
_entity.pdbx_description
1 polymer ?
#
loop_
_entity_poly.entity_id
_entity_poly.type
_entity_poly.pdbx_seq_one_letter_code
_entity_poly.pdbx_strand_id
1 'polypeptide(L)'
;MKSALLLSVSLLLCACGPSNGPSLATGGSAPAQDSLGFLPKEAEKGTLFTYYQPKAPSKWRGNWTSKLDLTGVSWNDSRTATLISPSHVVMAAHFTRSANVSVMFHDKRGKPHERFISSVKMLTSVGDIAVAKLNLPLPPEVKFYRLANAGDASVGRPVIVSDQTNTLSVHQIDAVSGGVVRLGFVPGLNPLYRRNLVVGDSGNPSFLWKNGELVLLETHTTGGPGAGPFYGDPQVQAAIRGAMAELGR
;
A
#
# COMPACT_ATOMS: atom_id res chain seq x y z
N MET A 1 -19.62 0.53 78.35
CA MET A 1 -20.30 -0.68 77.83
C MET A 1 -19.93 -0.79 76.38
N LYS A 2 -19.03 -1.71 76.04
CA LYS A 2 -18.54 -1.94 74.63
C LYS A 2 -19.14 -3.27 74.19
N SER A 3 -20.00 -3.22 73.16
CA SER A 3 -20.57 -4.43 72.56
C SER A 3 -19.68 -4.76 71.32
N ALA A 4 -19.11 -5.96 71.34
CA ALA A 4 -18.34 -6.53 70.21
C ALA A 4 -19.32 -7.31 69.34
N LEU A 5 -19.31 -7.01 68.06
CA LEU A 5 -20.06 -7.71 67.03
C LEU A 5 -19.11 -8.73 66.34
N LEU A 6 -19.39 -10.01 66.57
CA LEU A 6 -18.70 -11.10 65.88
C LEU A 6 -19.24 -11.24 64.41
N LEU A 7 -18.37 -11.11 63.45
CA LEU A 7 -18.69 -11.39 62.06
C LEU A 7 -18.15 -12.79 61.68
N SER A 8 -19.07 -13.73 61.43
CA SER A 8 -18.76 -15.07 60.96
C SER A 8 -18.52 -15.06 59.46
N VAL A 9 -17.31 -15.44 59.04
CA VAL A 9 -16.95 -15.62 57.64
C VAL A 9 -17.22 -17.06 57.25
N SER A 10 -18.21 -17.27 56.39
CA SER A 10 -18.47 -18.58 55.78
C SER A 10 -17.58 -18.73 54.53
N LEU A 11 -16.67 -19.70 54.57
CA LEU A 11 -15.82 -20.09 53.42
C LEU A 11 -16.66 -20.96 52.49
N LEU A 12 -17.02 -20.45 51.31
CA LEU A 12 -17.54 -21.25 50.20
C LEU A 12 -16.35 -21.80 49.39
N LEU A 13 -16.08 -23.11 49.49
CA LEU A 13 -15.21 -23.80 48.58
C LEU A 13 -15.91 -23.97 47.23
N CYS A 14 -15.47 -23.23 46.22
CA CYS A 14 -15.89 -23.44 44.83
C CYS A 14 -14.93 -24.46 44.22
N ALA A 15 -15.42 -25.66 43.90
CA ALA A 15 -14.71 -26.67 43.17
C ALA A 15 -14.57 -26.23 41.70
N CYS A 16 -13.33 -25.92 41.27
CA CYS A 16 -13.01 -25.70 39.88
C CYS A 16 -12.94 -27.03 39.14
N GLY A 17 -13.96 -27.36 38.35
CA GLY A 17 -13.90 -28.38 37.31
C GLY A 17 -13.07 -27.86 36.11
N PRO A 18 -12.39 -28.72 35.32
CA PRO A 18 -11.65 -28.30 34.17
C PRO A 18 -12.63 -27.82 33.07
N SER A 19 -12.67 -26.51 32.84
CA SER A 19 -13.36 -25.95 31.67
C SER A 19 -12.54 -26.23 30.42
N ASN A 20 -13.02 -27.15 29.59
CA ASN A 20 -12.58 -27.25 28.17
C ASN A 20 -13.08 -26.01 27.43
N GLY A 21 -12.33 -24.92 27.53
CA GLY A 21 -12.48 -23.77 26.67
C GLY A 21 -12.11 -24.12 25.21
N PRO A 22 -12.83 -23.59 24.21
CA PRO A 22 -12.45 -23.85 22.83
C PRO A 22 -11.03 -23.33 22.60
N SER A 23 -10.13 -24.22 22.21
CA SER A 23 -8.80 -23.91 21.73
C SER A 23 -8.95 -22.98 20.53
N LEU A 24 -8.59 -21.70 20.70
CA LEU A 24 -8.40 -20.79 19.58
C LEU A 24 -7.27 -21.37 18.75
N ALA A 25 -7.65 -22.06 17.68
CA ALA A 25 -6.74 -22.47 16.63
C ALA A 25 -6.11 -21.21 16.03
N THR A 26 -4.90 -20.88 16.48
CA THR A 26 -4.00 -19.95 15.78
C THR A 26 -3.49 -20.62 14.52
N GLY A 27 -4.42 -20.95 13.62
CA GLY A 27 -4.12 -21.42 12.26
C GLY A 27 -3.83 -20.23 11.38
N GLY A 28 -2.73 -19.54 11.59
CA GLY A 28 -2.10 -18.73 10.57
C GLY A 28 -1.57 -19.68 9.51
N SER A 29 -2.40 -20.03 8.51
CA SER A 29 -1.87 -20.66 7.30
C SER A 29 -0.83 -19.74 6.72
N ALA A 30 0.40 -20.23 6.56
CA ALA A 30 1.44 -19.53 5.80
C ALA A 30 0.80 -19.06 4.47
N PRO A 31 1.11 -17.85 4.00
CA PRO A 31 0.57 -17.35 2.74
C PRO A 31 0.86 -18.39 1.67
N ALA A 32 -0.15 -18.77 0.91
CA ALA A 32 -0.01 -19.76 -0.13
C ALA A 32 1.19 -19.36 -1.01
N GLN A 33 2.10 -20.29 -1.25
CA GLN A 33 3.33 -20.08 -2.02
C GLN A 33 3.04 -19.51 -3.43
N ASP A 34 1.82 -19.69 -3.91
CA ASP A 34 1.28 -19.13 -5.16
C ASP A 34 1.25 -17.59 -5.20
N SER A 35 1.19 -16.91 -4.05
CA SER A 35 1.14 -15.45 -3.98
C SER A 35 2.49 -14.77 -4.31
N LEU A 36 3.60 -15.51 -4.32
CA LEU A 36 4.95 -15.07 -4.72
C LEU A 36 5.42 -15.68 -6.05
N GLY A 37 4.55 -16.38 -6.77
CA GLY A 37 4.87 -17.06 -8.03
C GLY A 37 5.36 -16.13 -9.16
N PHE A 38 5.25 -14.81 -8.99
CA PHE A 38 5.86 -13.85 -9.90
C PHE A 38 7.38 -13.67 -9.67
N LEU A 39 7.93 -14.06 -8.51
CA LEU A 39 9.36 -13.98 -8.23
C LEU A 39 10.13 -15.09 -8.99
N PRO A 40 11.35 -14.80 -9.44
CA PRO A 40 12.20 -15.80 -10.09
C PRO A 40 12.77 -16.80 -9.06
N LYS A 41 13.22 -17.96 -9.55
CA LYS A 41 13.91 -18.97 -8.71
C LYS A 41 15.21 -18.43 -8.11
N GLU A 42 15.97 -17.69 -8.92
CA GLU A 42 17.19 -16.99 -8.49
C GLU A 42 16.81 -15.56 -8.10
N ALA A 43 17.22 -15.15 -6.90
CA ALA A 43 16.89 -13.83 -6.42
C ALA A 43 17.60 -12.75 -7.21
N GLU A 44 16.86 -11.75 -7.65
CA GLU A 44 17.39 -10.58 -8.33
C GLU A 44 16.73 -9.28 -7.83
N LYS A 45 17.46 -8.16 -7.89
CA LYS A 45 16.98 -6.86 -7.45
C LYS A 45 15.81 -6.37 -8.31
N GLY A 46 14.78 -5.84 -7.66
CA GLY A 46 13.56 -5.32 -8.30
C GLY A 46 13.70 -3.95 -8.96
N THR A 47 14.83 -3.63 -9.58
CA THR A 47 15.03 -2.35 -10.28
C THR A 47 14.14 -2.27 -11.52
N LEU A 48 13.36 -1.18 -11.65
CA LEU A 48 12.34 -1.03 -12.69
C LEU A 48 12.93 -0.68 -14.06
N PHE A 49 13.96 0.15 -14.10
CA PHE A 49 14.49 0.66 -15.35
C PHE A 49 15.96 0.25 -15.55
N THR A 50 16.32 -0.09 -16.76
CA THR A 50 17.72 -0.13 -17.19
C THR A 50 18.23 1.30 -17.39
N TYR A 51 17.33 2.18 -17.85
CA TYR A 51 17.61 3.58 -18.08
C TYR A 51 16.30 4.36 -17.91
N TYR A 52 16.31 5.40 -17.08
CA TYR A 52 15.16 6.26 -16.83
C TYR A 52 15.46 7.70 -17.20
N GLN A 53 14.57 8.28 -18.00
CA GLN A 53 14.52 9.72 -18.27
C GLN A 53 13.09 10.24 -18.15
N PRO A 54 12.82 11.25 -17.31
CA PRO A 54 11.47 11.74 -17.11
C PRO A 54 10.76 12.18 -18.38
N LYS A 55 11.43 12.96 -19.24
CA LYS A 55 10.83 13.61 -20.43
C LYS A 55 11.23 12.97 -21.77
N ALA A 56 11.91 11.84 -21.74
CA ALA A 56 12.35 11.10 -22.93
C ALA A 56 12.01 9.62 -22.77
N PRO A 57 12.12 8.83 -23.85
CA PRO A 57 11.90 7.39 -23.76
C PRO A 57 12.81 6.74 -22.74
N SER A 58 12.19 6.01 -21.82
CA SER A 58 12.86 5.21 -20.78
C SER A 58 12.88 3.74 -21.20
N LYS A 59 13.78 2.94 -20.63
CA LYS A 59 13.85 1.51 -20.88
C LYS A 59 13.56 0.72 -19.62
N TRP A 60 12.40 0.06 -19.59
CA TRP A 60 12.06 -0.89 -18.56
C TRP A 60 13.05 -2.04 -18.50
N ARG A 61 13.32 -2.55 -17.32
CA ARG A 61 14.21 -3.68 -17.13
C ARG A 61 13.47 -4.99 -17.38
N GLY A 62 14.11 -5.93 -18.09
CA GLY A 62 13.55 -7.26 -18.36
C GLY A 62 13.81 -8.26 -17.23
N ASN A 63 13.55 -7.86 -15.98
CA ASN A 63 13.63 -8.72 -14.79
C ASN A 63 12.23 -9.15 -14.31
N TRP A 64 12.10 -9.69 -13.10
CA TRP A 64 10.82 -10.13 -12.54
C TRP A 64 9.77 -9.01 -12.47
N THR A 65 10.20 -7.74 -12.36
CA THR A 65 9.27 -6.60 -12.32
C THR A 65 8.54 -6.36 -13.63
N SER A 66 9.05 -6.87 -14.75
CA SER A 66 8.43 -6.75 -16.08
C SER A 66 7.07 -7.46 -16.19
N LYS A 67 6.78 -8.39 -15.28
CA LYS A 67 5.48 -9.04 -15.16
C LYS A 67 4.41 -8.13 -14.55
N LEU A 68 4.84 -7.03 -13.93
CA LEU A 68 3.99 -6.08 -13.21
C LEU A 68 3.76 -4.84 -14.07
N ASP A 69 2.52 -4.39 -14.15
CA ASP A 69 2.20 -3.17 -14.91
C ASP A 69 2.28 -1.94 -13.99
N LEU A 70 3.41 -1.26 -14.02
CA LEU A 70 3.70 -0.06 -13.21
C LEU A 70 3.65 1.23 -14.02
N THR A 71 3.02 1.20 -15.20
CA THR A 71 2.89 2.37 -16.08
C THR A 71 2.08 3.50 -15.44
N GLY A 72 1.19 3.20 -14.50
CA GLY A 72 0.35 4.17 -13.79
C GLY A 72 1.00 4.82 -12.57
N VAL A 73 2.30 4.65 -12.38
CA VAL A 73 3.06 5.33 -11.32
C VAL A 73 3.97 6.37 -11.93
N SER A 74 3.96 7.58 -11.37
CA SER A 74 4.78 8.71 -11.83
C SER A 74 6.13 8.69 -11.10
N TRP A 75 7.21 8.46 -11.83
CA TRP A 75 8.57 8.29 -11.30
C TRP A 75 9.47 9.51 -11.41
N ASN A 76 8.98 10.64 -11.92
CA ASN A 76 9.80 11.82 -12.23
C ASN A 76 10.15 12.71 -11.03
N ASP A 77 9.68 12.38 -9.85
CA ASP A 77 9.92 13.09 -8.59
C ASP A 77 9.72 12.09 -7.44
N SER A 78 10.43 12.23 -6.33
CA SER A 78 10.24 11.40 -5.13
C SER A 78 8.80 11.50 -4.59
N ARG A 79 8.12 12.64 -4.81
CA ARG A 79 6.69 12.81 -4.53
C ARG A 79 5.85 12.06 -5.55
N THR A 80 5.78 10.76 -5.40
CA THR A 80 5.13 9.86 -6.35
C THR A 80 3.63 10.12 -6.44
N ALA A 81 3.08 10.05 -7.65
CA ALA A 81 1.65 10.12 -7.92
C ALA A 81 1.20 8.83 -8.61
N THR A 82 0.15 8.20 -8.09
CA THR A 82 -0.34 6.90 -8.56
C THR A 82 -1.75 7.01 -9.12
N LEU A 83 -1.95 6.58 -10.36
CA LEU A 83 -3.24 6.67 -11.06
C LEU A 83 -4.30 5.74 -10.45
N ILE A 84 -5.47 6.31 -10.15
CA ILE A 84 -6.67 5.59 -9.70
C ILE A 84 -7.84 5.73 -10.68
N SER A 85 -7.70 6.58 -11.69
CA SER A 85 -8.54 6.69 -12.87
C SER A 85 -7.71 7.27 -14.01
N PRO A 86 -8.21 7.35 -15.25
CA PRO A 86 -7.45 8.00 -16.33
C PRO A 86 -7.02 9.43 -16.06
N SER A 87 -7.69 10.15 -15.16
CA SER A 87 -7.45 11.57 -14.86
C SER A 87 -7.26 11.90 -13.37
N HIS A 88 -7.22 10.90 -12.49
CA HIS A 88 -7.02 11.13 -11.05
C HIS A 88 -5.84 10.32 -10.52
N VAL A 89 -5.08 10.95 -9.62
CA VAL A 89 -3.98 10.31 -8.89
C VAL A 89 -4.18 10.44 -7.39
N VAL A 90 -3.60 9.50 -6.64
CA VAL A 90 -3.39 9.60 -5.19
C VAL A 90 -1.92 9.86 -4.89
N MET A 91 -1.67 10.58 -3.79
CA MET A 91 -0.36 10.94 -3.24
C MET A 91 -0.44 10.95 -1.71
N ALA A 92 0.69 10.93 -1.01
CA ALA A 92 0.72 11.27 0.41
C ALA A 92 0.42 12.76 0.60
N ALA A 93 -0.47 13.12 1.55
CA ALA A 93 -0.85 14.51 1.76
C ALA A 93 0.31 15.38 2.27
N HIS A 94 1.13 14.84 3.19
CA HIS A 94 2.30 15.56 3.71
C HIS A 94 3.43 15.73 2.68
N PHE A 95 3.40 14.99 1.57
CA PHE A 95 4.44 14.98 0.54
C PHE A 95 3.83 15.10 -0.86
N THR A 96 2.82 15.94 -1.01
CA THR A 96 2.06 16.10 -2.25
C THR A 96 2.73 17.07 -3.23
N ARG A 97 2.33 16.97 -4.50
CA ARG A 97 2.64 17.94 -5.55
C ARG A 97 1.52 18.97 -5.64
N SER A 98 1.86 20.24 -5.89
CA SER A 98 0.91 21.32 -6.07
C SER A 98 0.28 21.33 -7.47
N ALA A 99 -0.77 22.14 -7.64
CA ALA A 99 -1.30 22.45 -8.97
C ALA A 99 -0.22 23.04 -9.90
N ASN A 100 -0.37 22.82 -11.19
CA ASN A 100 0.54 23.18 -12.27
C ASN A 100 1.93 22.45 -12.25
N VAL A 101 2.14 21.51 -11.33
CA VAL A 101 3.35 20.66 -11.33
C VAL A 101 3.17 19.50 -12.31
N SER A 102 4.22 19.24 -13.07
CA SER A 102 4.27 18.13 -14.04
C SER A 102 4.35 16.77 -13.33
N VAL A 103 3.58 15.82 -13.81
CA VAL A 103 3.67 14.38 -13.50
C VAL A 103 3.95 13.61 -14.78
N MET A 104 4.86 12.63 -14.70
CA MET A 104 5.34 11.91 -15.87
C MET A 104 5.08 10.41 -15.71
N PHE A 105 4.36 9.84 -16.66
CA PHE A 105 4.10 8.41 -16.74
C PHE A 105 4.82 7.84 -17.95
N HIS A 106 5.19 6.57 -17.91
CA HIS A 106 5.79 5.88 -19.04
C HIS A 106 4.97 4.65 -19.39
N ASP A 107 4.57 4.50 -20.65
CA ASP A 107 3.91 3.29 -21.12
C ASP A 107 4.87 2.07 -21.13
N LYS A 108 4.36 0.89 -21.44
CA LYS A 108 5.19 -0.34 -21.51
C LYS A 108 6.32 -0.29 -22.52
N ARG A 109 6.24 0.58 -23.51
CA ARG A 109 7.32 0.82 -24.50
C ARG A 109 8.31 1.87 -24.02
N GLY A 110 8.07 2.45 -22.84
CA GLY A 110 8.89 3.49 -22.25
C GLY A 110 8.63 4.89 -22.83
N LYS A 111 7.58 5.09 -23.63
CA LYS A 111 7.20 6.41 -24.13
C LYS A 111 6.66 7.27 -22.97
N PRO A 112 7.18 8.51 -22.80
CA PRO A 112 6.70 9.42 -21.76
C PRO A 112 5.34 10.04 -22.11
N HIS A 113 4.51 10.21 -21.08
CA HIS A 113 3.22 10.89 -21.13
C HIS A 113 3.19 11.94 -20.01
N GLU A 114 3.43 13.21 -20.38
CA GLU A 114 3.40 14.32 -19.44
C GLU A 114 1.96 14.78 -19.19
N ARG A 115 1.63 15.03 -17.91
CA ARG A 115 0.39 15.66 -17.45
C ARG A 115 0.74 16.70 -16.40
N PHE A 116 -0.19 17.60 -16.15
CA PHE A 116 -0.07 18.59 -15.09
C PHE A 116 -1.19 18.38 -14.08
N ILE A 117 -0.89 18.55 -12.82
CA ILE A 117 -1.92 18.58 -11.77
C ILE A 117 -2.75 19.85 -11.96
N SER A 118 -4.05 19.70 -12.18
CA SER A 118 -4.97 20.85 -12.30
C SER A 118 -5.51 21.32 -10.96
N SER A 119 -5.78 20.37 -10.05
CA SER A 119 -6.31 20.66 -8.71
C SER A 119 -5.97 19.51 -7.75
N VAL A 120 -5.94 19.82 -6.44
CA VAL A 120 -5.62 18.88 -5.37
C VAL A 120 -6.64 19.01 -4.26
N LYS A 121 -7.09 17.88 -3.71
CA LYS A 121 -7.91 17.80 -2.51
C LYS A 121 -7.22 16.95 -1.46
N MET A 122 -7.00 17.52 -0.28
CA MET A 122 -6.45 16.84 0.88
C MET A 122 -7.55 16.06 1.62
N LEU A 123 -7.26 14.85 2.05
CA LEU A 123 -8.19 13.97 2.78
C LEU A 123 -7.67 13.64 4.18
N THR A 124 -7.04 14.59 4.85
CA THR A 124 -6.34 14.38 6.14
C THR A 124 -7.26 13.94 7.28
N SER A 125 -8.57 14.05 7.13
CA SER A 125 -9.55 13.54 8.11
C SER A 125 -9.69 12.01 8.10
N VAL A 126 -9.30 11.33 7.03
CA VAL A 126 -9.38 9.87 6.88
C VAL A 126 -8.02 9.20 6.69
N GLY A 127 -6.96 9.99 6.62
CA GLY A 127 -5.59 9.50 6.47
C GLY A 127 -4.69 10.53 5.80
N ASP A 128 -3.42 10.20 5.66
CA ASP A 128 -2.43 11.04 4.98
C ASP A 128 -2.55 10.87 3.45
N ILE A 129 -3.66 11.33 2.89
CA ILE A 129 -4.04 11.15 1.48
C ILE A 129 -4.30 12.50 0.82
N ALA A 130 -3.77 12.67 -0.39
CA ALA A 130 -4.20 13.70 -1.32
C ALA A 130 -4.71 13.05 -2.61
N VAL A 131 -5.81 13.53 -3.13
CA VAL A 131 -6.31 13.19 -4.47
C VAL A 131 -6.10 14.38 -5.37
N ALA A 132 -5.54 14.17 -6.55
CA ALA A 132 -5.37 15.23 -7.53
C ALA A 132 -5.99 14.87 -8.86
N LYS A 133 -6.49 15.88 -9.56
CA LYS A 133 -6.95 15.79 -10.95
C LYS A 133 -5.85 16.22 -11.90
N LEU A 134 -5.68 15.48 -12.97
CA LEU A 134 -4.80 15.81 -14.08
C LEU A 134 -5.53 16.71 -15.10
N ASN A 135 -4.79 17.56 -15.78
CA ASN A 135 -5.31 18.47 -16.79
C ASN A 135 -5.94 17.77 -18.01
N LEU A 136 -5.47 16.57 -18.32
CA LEU A 136 -5.98 15.70 -19.39
C LEU A 136 -5.91 14.23 -18.94
N PRO A 137 -6.81 13.37 -19.41
CA PRO A 137 -6.73 11.94 -19.13
C PRO A 137 -5.48 11.33 -19.77
N LEU A 138 -4.98 10.25 -19.17
CA LEU A 138 -3.94 9.42 -19.76
C LEU A 138 -4.54 8.45 -20.78
N PRO A 139 -3.76 8.06 -21.80
CA PRO A 139 -4.22 7.11 -22.80
C PRO A 139 -4.30 5.68 -22.21
N PRO A 140 -5.03 4.76 -22.86
CA PRO A 140 -5.27 3.40 -22.35
C PRO A 140 -4.02 2.53 -22.18
N GLU A 141 -2.89 2.92 -22.81
CA GLU A 141 -1.60 2.26 -22.63
C GLU A 141 -0.96 2.49 -21.26
N VAL A 142 -1.50 3.44 -20.47
CA VAL A 142 -1.08 3.73 -19.10
C VAL A 142 -2.15 3.22 -18.15
N LYS A 143 -1.79 2.23 -17.31
CA LYS A 143 -2.70 1.57 -16.38
C LYS A 143 -3.10 2.52 -15.24
N PHE A 144 -4.37 2.51 -14.86
CA PHE A 144 -4.80 2.99 -13.54
C PHE A 144 -5.16 1.79 -12.65
N TYR A 145 -5.01 1.95 -11.34
CA TYR A 145 -5.17 0.85 -10.40
C TYR A 145 -6.49 0.96 -9.65
N ARG A 146 -7.18 -0.17 -9.51
CA ARG A 146 -8.27 -0.25 -8.54
C ARG A 146 -7.70 -0.22 -7.12
N LEU A 147 -8.45 0.37 -6.20
CA LEU A 147 -8.12 0.32 -4.77
C LEU A 147 -8.41 -1.09 -4.21
N ALA A 148 -7.66 -1.49 -3.18
CA ALA A 148 -7.95 -2.71 -2.43
C ALA A 148 -9.36 -2.64 -1.83
N ASN A 149 -9.98 -3.80 -1.58
CA ASN A 149 -11.18 -3.92 -0.78
C ASN A 149 -10.84 -4.35 0.65
N ALA A 150 -11.76 -4.18 1.59
CA ALA A 150 -11.56 -4.56 2.99
C ALA A 150 -11.09 -6.02 3.15
N GLY A 151 -11.66 -6.96 2.39
CA GLY A 151 -11.30 -8.37 2.40
C GLY A 151 -9.98 -8.71 1.66
N ASP A 152 -9.34 -7.75 1.01
CA ASP A 152 -8.08 -7.98 0.30
C ASP A 152 -6.86 -7.99 1.25
N ALA A 153 -6.95 -7.37 2.42
CA ALA A 153 -5.85 -7.25 3.36
C ALA A 153 -5.95 -8.29 4.50
N SER A 154 -5.15 -9.33 4.42
CA SER A 154 -4.96 -10.32 5.50
C SER A 154 -3.51 -10.32 5.96
N VAL A 155 -3.29 -10.50 7.27
CA VAL A 155 -1.95 -10.62 7.86
C VAL A 155 -1.18 -11.76 7.17
N GLY A 156 0.10 -11.53 6.89
CA GLY A 156 0.99 -12.44 6.16
C GLY A 156 0.86 -12.38 4.64
N ARG A 157 -0.12 -11.64 4.08
CA ARG A 157 -0.25 -11.51 2.64
C ARG A 157 0.90 -10.71 2.04
N PRO A 158 1.59 -11.21 0.99
CA PRO A 158 2.66 -10.50 0.33
C PRO A 158 2.21 -9.20 -0.32
N VAL A 159 3.08 -8.19 -0.23
CA VAL A 159 2.88 -6.84 -0.74
C VAL A 159 4.08 -6.45 -1.57
N ILE A 160 3.84 -5.94 -2.76
CA ILE A 160 4.86 -5.34 -3.62
C ILE A 160 4.98 -3.87 -3.23
N VAL A 161 6.16 -3.47 -2.80
CA VAL A 161 6.47 -2.16 -2.24
C VAL A 161 7.42 -1.42 -3.16
N SER A 162 7.10 -0.20 -3.55
CA SER A 162 7.96 0.64 -4.37
C SER A 162 8.67 1.71 -3.55
N ASP A 163 9.76 2.26 -4.07
CA ASP A 163 10.55 3.30 -3.43
C ASP A 163 11.02 4.37 -4.41
N GLN A 164 11.52 5.50 -3.88
CA GLN A 164 12.01 6.65 -4.65
C GLN A 164 13.20 6.34 -5.58
N THR A 165 13.83 5.17 -5.44
CA THR A 165 14.93 4.74 -6.31
C THR A 165 14.47 3.89 -7.47
N ASN A 166 13.16 3.89 -7.75
CA ASN A 166 12.54 3.08 -8.81
C ASN A 166 12.86 1.59 -8.63
N THR A 167 12.78 1.10 -7.39
CA THR A 167 13.03 -0.29 -7.05
C THR A 167 11.82 -0.87 -6.32
N LEU A 168 11.52 -2.13 -6.60
CA LEU A 168 10.50 -2.88 -5.89
C LEU A 168 11.14 -3.81 -4.86
N SER A 169 10.48 -3.91 -3.73
CA SER A 169 10.72 -4.91 -2.69
C SER A 169 9.45 -5.69 -2.40
N VAL A 170 9.57 -6.77 -1.64
CA VAL A 170 8.45 -7.63 -1.26
C VAL A 170 8.37 -7.69 0.25
N HIS A 171 7.27 -7.19 0.78
CA HIS A 171 6.94 -7.20 2.20
C HIS A 171 5.70 -8.05 2.42
N GLN A 172 5.15 -8.05 3.61
CA GLN A 172 3.86 -8.65 3.94
C GLN A 172 3.02 -7.68 4.76
N ILE A 173 1.71 -7.91 4.79
CA ILE A 173 0.84 -7.22 5.74
C ILE A 173 1.11 -7.78 7.13
N ASP A 174 1.46 -6.92 8.06
CA ASP A 174 1.71 -7.26 9.47
C ASP A 174 0.48 -6.95 10.35
N ALA A 175 -0.21 -5.86 10.05
CA ALA A 175 -1.46 -5.50 10.72
C ALA A 175 -2.32 -4.57 9.85
N VAL A 176 -3.63 -4.60 10.09
CA VAL A 176 -4.59 -3.61 9.59
C VAL A 176 -5.45 -3.16 10.76
N SER A 177 -5.40 -1.88 11.10
CA SER A 177 -6.19 -1.32 12.19
C SER A 177 -6.35 0.20 12.04
N GLY A 178 -7.52 0.74 12.42
CA GLY A 178 -7.77 2.18 12.44
C GLY A 178 -7.57 2.86 11.08
N GLY A 179 -7.92 2.20 9.98
CA GLY A 179 -7.74 2.74 8.62
C GLY A 179 -6.29 2.76 8.13
N VAL A 180 -5.36 2.10 8.85
CA VAL A 180 -3.94 2.01 8.52
C VAL A 180 -3.56 0.56 8.27
N VAL A 181 -2.78 0.31 7.22
CA VAL A 181 -2.06 -0.95 7.01
C VAL A 181 -0.60 -0.77 7.40
N ARG A 182 -0.08 -1.73 8.17
CA ARG A 182 1.35 -1.83 8.55
C ARG A 182 1.96 -3.01 7.83
N LEU A 183 3.17 -2.80 7.33
CA LEU A 183 3.92 -3.82 6.61
C LEU A 183 5.03 -4.38 7.51
N GLY A 184 5.38 -5.63 7.26
CA GLY A 184 6.50 -6.34 7.85
C GLY A 184 7.34 -7.02 6.77
N PHE A 185 8.50 -7.52 7.13
CA PHE A 185 9.30 -8.31 6.20
C PHE A 185 8.80 -9.76 6.15
N VAL A 186 8.76 -10.32 4.94
CA VAL A 186 8.40 -11.74 4.75
C VAL A 186 9.47 -12.62 5.38
N PRO A 187 9.14 -13.48 6.37
CA PRO A 187 10.10 -14.40 6.97
C PRO A 187 10.72 -15.33 5.92
N GLY A 188 12.03 -15.56 6.01
CA GLY A 188 12.73 -16.48 5.10
C GLY A 188 12.92 -16.00 3.65
N LEU A 189 12.33 -14.86 3.26
CA LEU A 189 12.54 -14.32 1.93
C LEU A 189 13.97 -13.79 1.76
N ASN A 190 14.54 -13.99 0.56
CA ASN A 190 15.89 -13.54 0.23
C ASN A 190 16.05 -12.04 0.51
N PRO A 191 17.14 -11.58 1.17
CA PRO A 191 17.38 -10.18 1.51
C PRO A 191 17.36 -9.21 0.32
N LEU A 192 17.62 -9.66 -0.91
CA LEU A 192 17.52 -8.84 -2.12
C LEU A 192 16.12 -8.28 -2.37
N TYR A 193 15.09 -8.91 -1.81
CA TYR A 193 13.70 -8.44 -1.89
C TYR A 193 13.27 -7.58 -0.71
N ARG A 194 14.17 -7.32 0.26
CA ARG A 194 13.88 -6.52 1.45
C ARG A 194 14.48 -5.12 1.33
N ARG A 195 13.72 -4.13 1.76
CA ARG A 195 14.21 -2.76 1.87
C ARG A 195 13.49 -2.04 3.00
N ASN A 196 14.23 -1.34 3.85
CA ASN A 196 13.66 -0.33 4.72
C ASN A 196 13.33 0.90 3.89
N LEU A 197 12.11 1.38 4.01
CA LEU A 197 11.69 2.68 3.50
C LEU A 197 12.35 3.78 4.34
N VAL A 198 12.71 4.87 3.68
CA VAL A 198 13.42 6.00 4.28
C VAL A 198 12.72 7.31 3.92
N VAL A 199 13.18 8.41 4.47
CA VAL A 199 12.71 9.76 4.11
C VAL A 199 12.81 9.94 2.58
N GLY A 200 11.72 10.39 1.97
CA GLY A 200 11.58 10.53 0.52
C GLY A 200 10.84 9.37 -0.15
N ASP A 201 10.59 8.24 0.55
CA ASP A 201 9.74 7.17 0.05
C ASP A 201 8.25 7.45 0.28
N SER A 202 7.89 8.52 0.97
CA SER A 202 6.51 8.96 1.21
C SER A 202 5.74 9.13 -0.12
N GLY A 203 4.54 8.59 -0.17
CA GLY A 203 3.68 8.64 -1.35
C GLY A 203 3.95 7.54 -2.39
N ASN A 204 5.06 6.80 -2.30
CA ASN A 204 5.27 5.63 -3.15
C ASN A 204 4.23 4.56 -2.84
N PRO A 205 3.65 3.90 -3.87
CA PRO A 205 2.57 2.94 -3.67
C PRO A 205 3.05 1.56 -3.25
N SER A 206 2.22 0.90 -2.45
CA SER A 206 2.26 -0.54 -2.24
C SER A 206 1.08 -1.23 -2.93
N PHE A 207 1.34 -2.41 -3.47
CA PHE A 207 0.35 -3.18 -4.22
C PHE A 207 0.21 -4.60 -3.70
N LEU A 208 -1.01 -5.12 -3.79
CA LEU A 208 -1.28 -6.54 -3.76
C LEU A 208 -1.23 -7.10 -5.19
N TRP A 209 -0.65 -8.29 -5.35
CA TRP A 209 -0.79 -9.06 -6.58
C TRP A 209 -2.03 -9.96 -6.46
N LYS A 210 -3.01 -9.74 -7.34
CA LYS A 210 -4.28 -10.48 -7.31
C LYS A 210 -4.79 -10.73 -8.70
N ASN A 211 -4.99 -12.01 -9.05
CA ASN A 211 -5.54 -12.43 -10.35
C ASN A 211 -4.78 -11.85 -11.57
N GLY A 212 -3.44 -11.76 -11.48
CA GLY A 212 -2.64 -11.21 -12.56
C GLY A 212 -2.61 -9.67 -12.66
N GLU A 213 -3.12 -8.96 -11.63
CA GLU A 213 -3.18 -7.51 -11.61
C GLU A 213 -2.62 -6.92 -10.31
N LEU A 214 -2.07 -5.70 -10.41
CA LEU A 214 -1.73 -4.88 -9.27
C LEU A 214 -2.96 -4.18 -8.72
N VAL A 215 -3.16 -4.28 -7.42
CA VAL A 215 -4.24 -3.65 -6.66
C VAL A 215 -3.62 -2.71 -5.65
N LEU A 216 -3.95 -1.44 -5.70
CA LEU A 216 -3.36 -0.42 -4.85
C LEU A 216 -3.83 -0.58 -3.40
N LEU A 217 -2.88 -0.87 -2.50
CA LEU A 217 -3.12 -1.15 -1.08
C LEU A 217 -3.06 0.12 -0.24
N GLU A 218 -2.00 0.91 -0.42
CA GLU A 218 -1.71 2.14 0.33
C GLU A 218 -0.67 2.99 -0.42
N THR A 219 -0.37 4.18 0.10
CA THR A 219 0.84 4.96 -0.22
C THR A 219 1.60 5.23 1.08
N HIS A 220 2.93 5.10 1.05
CA HIS A 220 3.77 5.14 2.25
C HIS A 220 3.70 6.48 2.98
N THR A 221 3.59 6.42 4.30
CA THR A 221 3.65 7.58 5.19
C THR A 221 4.70 7.44 6.27
N THR A 222 5.22 6.22 6.51
CA THR A 222 6.25 5.94 7.51
C THR A 222 7.38 5.10 6.93
N GLY A 223 8.58 5.23 7.51
CA GLY A 223 9.75 4.42 7.18
C GLY A 223 9.72 2.99 7.74
N GLY A 224 10.88 2.33 7.71
CA GLY A 224 11.03 0.93 8.10
C GLY A 224 10.40 -0.02 7.08
N PRO A 225 9.68 -1.07 7.49
CA PRO A 225 8.95 -1.92 6.55
C PRO A 225 7.82 -1.20 5.81
N GLY A 226 7.34 -0.08 6.35
CA GLY A 226 6.30 0.76 5.77
C GLY A 226 4.95 0.68 6.48
N ALA A 227 4.22 1.78 6.40
CA ALA A 227 2.80 1.84 6.73
C ALA A 227 2.17 3.03 6.01
N GLY A 228 0.87 2.95 5.78
CA GLY A 228 0.10 4.04 5.17
C GLY A 228 -1.41 3.83 5.34
N PRO A 229 -2.22 4.79 4.81
CA PRO A 229 -3.66 4.69 4.86
C PRO A 229 -4.14 3.48 4.05
N PHE A 230 -4.96 2.64 4.66
CA PHE A 230 -5.50 1.45 4.01
C PHE A 230 -6.59 1.82 3.00
N TYR A 231 -6.31 1.72 1.72
CA TYR A 231 -7.28 2.05 0.66
C TYR A 231 -8.45 1.08 0.53
N GLY A 232 -8.42 -0.06 1.25
CA GLY A 232 -9.55 -0.97 1.39
C GLY A 232 -10.53 -0.59 2.50
N ASP A 233 -10.23 0.41 3.32
CA ASP A 233 -11.13 0.94 4.34
C ASP A 233 -12.33 1.63 3.67
N PRO A 234 -13.59 1.31 4.05
CA PRO A 234 -14.77 1.90 3.43
C PRO A 234 -14.85 3.43 3.55
N GLN A 235 -14.38 4.02 4.66
CA GLN A 235 -14.38 5.47 4.87
C GLN A 235 -13.35 6.14 3.97
N VAL A 236 -12.15 5.56 3.86
CA VAL A 236 -11.10 6.03 2.95
C VAL A 236 -11.57 5.97 1.50
N GLN A 237 -12.19 4.86 1.08
CA GLN A 237 -12.74 4.73 -0.27
C GLN A 237 -13.85 5.75 -0.56
N ALA A 238 -14.75 5.96 0.39
CA ALA A 238 -15.83 6.95 0.24
C ALA A 238 -15.25 8.37 0.09
N ALA A 239 -14.25 8.72 0.90
CA ALA A 239 -13.57 10.01 0.82
C ALA A 239 -12.84 10.22 -0.51
N ILE A 240 -12.12 9.18 -1.00
CA ILE A 240 -11.45 9.24 -2.32
C ILE A 240 -12.47 9.43 -3.45
N ARG A 241 -13.56 8.64 -3.46
CA ARG A 241 -14.63 8.80 -4.48
C ARG A 241 -15.28 10.18 -4.40
N GLY A 242 -15.54 10.69 -3.20
CA GLY A 242 -16.05 12.04 -3.00
C GLY A 242 -15.11 13.10 -3.56
N ALA A 243 -13.82 13.00 -3.27
CA ALA A 243 -12.80 13.90 -3.80
C ALA A 243 -12.74 13.88 -5.33
N MET A 244 -12.76 12.68 -5.93
CA MET A 244 -12.78 12.53 -7.40
C MET A 244 -14.03 13.20 -8.02
N ALA A 245 -15.20 13.04 -7.39
CA ALA A 245 -16.43 13.66 -7.86
C ALA A 245 -16.39 15.20 -7.78
N GLU A 246 -15.87 15.75 -6.68
CA GLU A 246 -15.70 17.19 -6.49
C GLU A 246 -14.67 17.82 -7.44
N LEU A 247 -13.57 17.11 -7.71
CA LEU A 247 -12.55 17.56 -8.65
C LEU A 247 -13.02 17.46 -10.12
N GLY A 248 -14.12 16.73 -10.37
CA GLY A 248 -14.75 16.56 -11.67
C GLY A 248 -14.16 15.41 -12.49
N ARG A 249 -14.91 14.94 -13.48
CA ARG A 249 -14.49 13.89 -14.41
C ARG A 249 -13.49 14.38 -15.44
#